data_f15fe78bc7fa036af9cfe754b3ef4254
#
_entry.id   f15fe78bc7fa036af9cfe754b3ef4254
#
_cell.length_a   1.000
_cell.length_b   1.000
_cell.length_c   1.000
_cell.angle_alpha   90.00
_cell.angle_beta   90.00
_cell.angle_gamma   90.00
#
_symmetry.space_group_name_H-M   'P 1'
#
loop_
_entity.id
_entity.type
_entity.pdbx_description
1 polymer ?
#
loop_
_entity_poly.entity_id
_entity_poly.type
_entity_poly.pdbx_seq_one_letter_code
_entity_poly.pdbx_strand_id
1 'polypeptide(L)'
;MRNSSLRNLMLLMGGVVLLSGCGTYHVTSAVPAELRTISVPVFENKTGYPEFGAIATQYTLREIQREGTLKIAPLESASLKLLCNVSSERHAISFSREYGSRASEYRYTLVARVTLVERSTGKLLLDNVPIKGSTTFLTHDDLLTGMQNSAPRVSKELSRNIIDTVLALWTPPNVEKPAPAINNQGPEYKVPEGAIMIKLPQDAEDQMKPRKYR
;
A
#
# COMPACT_ATOMS: atom_id res chain seq x y z
N MET A 1 11.94 -57.59 -32.57
CA MET A 1 12.29 -57.14 -31.21
C MET A 1 13.15 -55.87 -31.15
N ARG A 2 13.63 -55.30 -32.29
CA ARG A 2 14.55 -54.15 -32.34
C ARG A 2 13.86 -52.79 -32.36
N ASN A 3 12.58 -52.70 -32.68
CA ASN A 3 11.85 -51.42 -32.80
C ASN A 3 11.29 -50.87 -31.45
N SER A 4 11.09 -51.73 -30.46
CA SER A 4 10.60 -51.30 -29.15
C SER A 4 11.66 -50.56 -28.33
N SER A 5 12.93 -50.98 -28.45
CA SER A 5 14.04 -50.30 -27.76
C SER A 5 14.33 -48.91 -28.31
N LEU A 6 14.23 -48.70 -29.63
CA LEU A 6 14.39 -47.42 -30.29
C LEU A 6 13.24 -46.44 -29.86
N ARG A 7 12.01 -46.93 -29.79
CA ARG A 7 10.84 -46.13 -29.37
C ARG A 7 10.95 -45.71 -27.92
N ASN A 8 11.41 -46.60 -27.03
CA ASN A 8 11.62 -46.27 -25.62
C ASN A 8 12.78 -45.30 -25.43
N LEU A 9 13.84 -45.40 -26.22
CA LEU A 9 14.97 -44.46 -26.19
C LEU A 9 14.55 -43.06 -26.68
N MET A 10 13.71 -42.95 -27.74
CA MET A 10 13.16 -41.65 -28.17
C MET A 10 12.22 -41.02 -27.16
N LEU A 11 11.40 -41.82 -26.46
CA LEU A 11 10.54 -41.32 -25.38
C LEU A 11 11.33 -40.82 -24.20
N LEU A 12 12.44 -41.50 -23.84
CA LEU A 12 13.33 -41.04 -22.77
C LEU A 12 14.08 -39.77 -23.11
N MET A 13 14.59 -39.62 -24.35
CA MET A 13 15.21 -38.39 -24.83
C MET A 13 14.24 -37.22 -24.89
N GLY A 14 13.00 -37.45 -25.34
CA GLY A 14 11.93 -36.42 -25.36
C GLY A 14 11.56 -35.93 -23.95
N GLY A 15 11.56 -36.82 -22.98
CA GLY A 15 11.29 -36.47 -21.58
C GLY A 15 12.36 -35.58 -20.92
N VAL A 16 13.63 -35.77 -21.27
CA VAL A 16 14.76 -34.99 -20.73
C VAL A 16 14.77 -33.56 -21.27
N VAL A 17 14.36 -33.35 -22.52
CA VAL A 17 14.29 -32.01 -23.15
C VAL A 17 13.19 -31.15 -22.54
N LEU A 18 12.11 -31.76 -22.05
CA LEU A 18 11.01 -31.00 -21.43
C LEU A 18 11.32 -30.52 -19.99
N LEU A 19 12.32 -31.07 -19.33
CA LEU A 19 12.71 -30.67 -17.96
C LEU A 19 13.75 -29.55 -17.94
N SER A 20 14.37 -29.17 -19.06
CA SER A 20 15.40 -28.11 -19.10
C SER A 20 14.82 -26.69 -19.26
N GLY A 21 13.50 -26.52 -19.25
CA GLY A 21 12.82 -25.24 -19.48
C GLY A 21 12.69 -24.32 -18.27
N CYS A 22 13.22 -24.66 -17.10
CA CYS A 22 13.32 -23.71 -15.97
C CYS A 22 14.47 -22.73 -16.19
N GLY A 23 14.31 -21.83 -17.13
CA GLY A 23 15.16 -20.65 -17.25
C GLY A 23 15.10 -19.85 -15.97
N THR A 24 16.23 -19.68 -15.31
CA THR A 24 16.37 -18.83 -14.15
C THR A 24 16.05 -17.39 -14.59
N TYR A 25 14.85 -16.93 -14.32
CA TYR A 25 14.46 -15.54 -14.54
C TYR A 25 15.22 -14.69 -13.50
N HIS A 26 16.40 -14.23 -13.84
CA HIS A 26 17.09 -13.20 -13.09
C HIS A 26 16.35 -11.87 -13.34
N VAL A 27 15.40 -11.54 -12.49
CA VAL A 27 14.90 -10.18 -12.40
C VAL A 27 16.08 -9.34 -11.91
N THR A 28 16.78 -8.70 -12.84
CA THR A 28 17.82 -7.75 -12.49
C THR A 28 17.16 -6.61 -11.73
N SER A 29 17.38 -6.56 -10.42
CA SER A 29 16.92 -5.46 -9.59
C SER A 29 17.50 -4.15 -10.13
N ALA A 30 16.63 -3.17 -10.39
CA ALA A 30 17.06 -1.83 -10.82
C ALA A 30 17.82 -1.08 -9.73
N VAL A 31 17.73 -1.51 -8.46
CA VAL A 31 18.42 -0.91 -7.33
C VAL A 31 19.92 -1.23 -7.41
N PRO A 32 20.81 -0.22 -7.35
CA PRO A 32 22.26 -0.42 -7.30
C PRO A 32 22.68 -1.35 -6.17
N ALA A 33 23.68 -2.19 -6.41
CA ALA A 33 24.11 -3.22 -5.43
C ALA A 33 24.48 -2.62 -4.07
N GLU A 34 25.05 -1.44 -4.07
CA GLU A 34 25.49 -0.69 -2.88
C GLU A 34 24.32 -0.18 -2.04
N LEU A 35 23.14 0.01 -2.65
CA LEU A 35 21.95 0.56 -2.01
C LEU A 35 20.89 -0.49 -1.66
N ARG A 36 21.24 -1.79 -1.70
CA ARG A 36 20.27 -2.87 -1.44
C ARG A 36 20.01 -3.17 0.03
N THR A 37 20.64 -2.47 0.96
CA THR A 37 20.42 -2.66 2.39
C THR A 37 19.68 -1.46 2.98
N ILE A 38 18.63 -1.73 3.77
CA ILE A 38 17.77 -0.71 4.33
C ILE A 38 17.54 -0.92 5.82
N SER A 39 17.64 0.15 6.60
CA SER A 39 17.22 0.19 7.99
C SER A 39 15.88 0.89 8.11
N VAL A 40 14.97 0.29 8.86
CA VAL A 40 13.62 0.81 9.11
C VAL A 40 13.42 0.94 10.61
N PRO A 41 13.71 2.09 11.22
CA PRO A 41 13.35 2.37 12.60
C PRO A 41 11.82 2.33 12.78
N VAL A 42 11.37 2.19 14.02
CA VAL A 42 9.94 2.28 14.34
C VAL A 42 9.41 3.63 13.89
N PHE A 43 8.29 3.61 13.16
CA PHE A 43 7.67 4.81 12.62
C PHE A 43 7.16 5.73 13.74
N GLU A 44 7.43 7.02 13.58
CA GLU A 44 6.85 8.04 14.45
C GLU A 44 5.33 8.04 14.28
N ASN A 45 4.62 7.94 15.40
CA ASN A 45 3.17 7.80 15.39
C ASN A 45 2.49 9.09 15.83
N LYS A 46 1.77 9.74 14.93
CA LYS A 46 0.90 10.90 15.17
C LYS A 46 -0.59 10.57 15.02
N THR A 47 -0.93 9.29 15.00
CA THR A 47 -2.34 8.87 15.08
C THR A 47 -2.82 8.96 16.53
N GLY A 48 -4.13 8.97 16.75
CA GLY A 48 -4.69 8.90 18.10
C GLY A 48 -4.54 7.52 18.78
N TYR A 49 -3.85 6.56 18.15
CA TYR A 49 -3.74 5.16 18.61
C TYR A 49 -2.28 4.74 18.68
N PRO A 50 -1.77 4.41 19.86
CA PRO A 50 -0.33 4.15 20.10
C PRO A 50 0.24 3.01 19.25
N GLU A 51 -0.55 1.98 18.95
CA GLU A 51 -0.07 0.79 18.24
C GLU A 51 0.17 1.00 16.73
N PHE A 52 -0.47 1.98 16.08
CA PHE A 52 -0.44 2.10 14.62
C PHE A 52 0.95 2.30 14.04
N GLY A 53 1.82 3.04 14.71
CA GLY A 53 3.21 3.19 14.29
C GLY A 53 3.96 1.87 14.24
N ALA A 54 3.84 1.06 15.29
CA ALA A 54 4.49 -0.25 15.38
C ALA A 54 3.90 -1.23 14.35
N ILE A 55 2.57 -1.26 14.19
CA ILE A 55 1.88 -2.10 13.22
C ILE A 55 2.33 -1.74 11.79
N ALA A 56 2.32 -0.47 11.43
CA ALA A 56 2.77 -0.01 10.11
C ALA A 56 4.24 -0.35 9.85
N THR A 57 5.11 -0.18 10.84
CA THR A 57 6.52 -0.59 10.75
C THR A 57 6.65 -2.08 10.45
N GLN A 58 5.93 -2.91 11.21
CA GLN A 58 5.98 -4.37 11.04
C GLN A 58 5.49 -4.80 9.65
N TYR A 59 4.42 -4.19 9.13
CA TYR A 59 3.95 -4.47 7.77
C TYR A 59 4.94 -4.01 6.71
N THR A 60 5.62 -2.87 6.92
CA THR A 60 6.67 -2.39 6.01
C THR A 60 7.87 -3.35 5.98
N LEU A 61 8.31 -3.85 7.13
CA LEU A 61 9.37 -4.87 7.19
C LEU A 61 8.97 -6.16 6.46
N ARG A 62 7.74 -6.63 6.65
CA ARG A 62 7.22 -7.80 5.92
C ARG A 62 7.13 -7.56 4.41
N GLU A 63 6.75 -6.36 3.99
CA GLU A 63 6.66 -6.02 2.57
C GLU A 63 8.05 -5.98 1.92
N ILE A 64 9.06 -5.42 2.59
CA ILE A 64 10.46 -5.47 2.13
C ILE A 64 10.93 -6.92 1.95
N GLN A 65 10.63 -7.79 2.92
CA GLN A 65 10.99 -9.21 2.86
C GLN A 65 10.26 -9.95 1.73
N ARG A 66 8.99 -9.62 1.50
CA ARG A 66 8.16 -10.22 0.46
C ARG A 66 8.62 -9.82 -0.94
N GLU A 67 8.97 -8.55 -1.11
CA GLU A 67 9.40 -8.00 -2.40
C GLU A 67 10.82 -8.47 -2.76
N GLY A 68 11.72 -8.56 -1.77
CA GLY A 68 13.02 -9.22 -1.88
C GLY A 68 14.15 -8.43 -2.55
N THR A 69 13.87 -7.25 -3.12
CA THR A 69 14.90 -6.40 -3.74
C THR A 69 15.82 -5.75 -2.71
N LEU A 70 15.23 -5.29 -1.60
CA LEU A 70 15.94 -4.69 -0.48
C LEU A 70 16.11 -5.69 0.66
N LYS A 71 17.26 -5.65 1.34
CA LYS A 71 17.56 -6.48 2.50
C LYS A 71 17.54 -5.63 3.76
N ILE A 72 16.79 -6.06 4.77
CA ILE A 72 16.76 -5.39 6.07
C ILE A 72 18.12 -5.55 6.75
N ALA A 73 18.67 -4.45 7.23
CA ALA A 73 19.94 -4.43 7.96
C ALA A 73 19.84 -3.49 9.17
N PRO A 74 20.67 -3.71 10.20
CA PRO A 74 20.83 -2.76 11.31
C PRO A 74 21.26 -1.38 10.81
N LEU A 75 20.96 -0.34 11.60
CA LEU A 75 21.25 1.04 11.21
C LEU A 75 22.73 1.25 10.87
N GLU A 76 23.62 0.56 11.57
CA GLU A 76 25.10 0.72 11.41
C GLU A 76 25.59 0.22 10.05
N SER A 77 24.96 -0.82 9.52
CA SER A 77 25.39 -1.51 8.28
C SER A 77 24.49 -1.26 7.08
N ALA A 78 23.33 -0.62 7.28
CA ALA A 78 22.41 -0.32 6.19
C ALA A 78 22.93 0.83 5.32
N SER A 79 22.77 0.73 4.01
CA SER A 79 23.08 1.81 3.05
C SER A 79 21.97 2.86 3.01
N LEU A 80 20.73 2.44 3.21
CA LEU A 80 19.55 3.29 3.21
C LEU A 80 18.91 3.35 4.61
N LYS A 81 18.37 4.50 4.96
CA LYS A 81 17.55 4.69 6.16
C LYS A 81 16.18 5.22 5.77
N LEU A 82 15.13 4.47 6.12
CA LEU A 82 13.74 4.86 5.88
C LEU A 82 13.15 5.44 7.16
N LEU A 83 12.74 6.68 7.11
CA LEU A 83 12.07 7.37 8.21
C LEU A 83 10.63 7.65 7.80
N CYS A 84 9.67 7.34 8.67
CA CYS A 84 8.26 7.58 8.43
C CYS A 84 7.58 8.20 9.64
N ASN A 85 6.72 9.18 9.37
CA ASN A 85 5.84 9.81 10.33
C ASN A 85 4.40 9.51 9.93
N VAL A 86 3.68 8.75 10.74
CA VAL A 86 2.33 8.24 10.41
C VAL A 86 1.27 9.04 11.10
N SER A 87 0.32 9.56 10.33
CA SER A 87 -0.92 10.19 10.78
C SER A 87 -2.14 9.45 10.22
N SER A 88 -3.33 9.77 10.70
CA SER A 88 -4.57 9.14 10.23
C SER A 88 -5.66 10.14 9.91
N GLU A 89 -6.45 9.81 8.89
CA GLU A 89 -7.65 10.54 8.48
C GLU A 89 -8.84 9.58 8.46
N ARG A 90 -10.03 10.06 8.81
CA ARG A 90 -11.26 9.28 8.80
C ARG A 90 -12.39 10.08 8.18
N HIS A 91 -13.07 9.46 7.22
CA HIS A 91 -14.21 10.05 6.54
C HIS A 91 -15.41 9.10 6.56
N ALA A 92 -16.58 9.59 6.92
CA ALA A 92 -17.83 8.86 6.76
C ALA A 92 -18.16 8.75 5.27
N ILE A 93 -18.55 7.54 4.80
CA ILE A 93 -18.87 7.28 3.40
C ILE A 93 -20.38 7.10 3.23
N SER A 94 -21.02 6.35 4.14
CA SER A 94 -22.45 6.09 4.08
C SER A 94 -23.14 6.28 5.43
N PHE A 95 -24.44 6.54 5.38
CA PHE A 95 -25.27 6.76 6.55
C PHE A 95 -26.48 5.82 6.50
N SER A 96 -26.78 5.17 7.63
CA SER A 96 -27.95 4.33 7.78
C SER A 96 -29.12 5.13 8.34
N ARG A 97 -30.27 5.08 7.66
CA ARG A 97 -31.52 5.66 8.16
C ARG A 97 -32.08 4.89 9.33
N GLU A 98 -31.86 3.59 9.35
CA GLU A 98 -32.35 2.68 10.42
C GLU A 98 -31.77 3.04 11.79
N TYR A 99 -30.55 3.59 11.81
CA TYR A 99 -29.86 4.02 13.04
C TYR A 99 -29.87 5.55 13.23
N GLY A 100 -30.94 6.23 12.81
CA GLY A 100 -31.09 7.67 13.04
C GLY A 100 -30.09 8.52 12.26
N SER A 101 -29.81 8.18 11.01
CA SER A 101 -28.85 8.86 10.13
C SER A 101 -27.40 8.84 10.65
N ARG A 102 -27.04 7.84 11.43
CA ARG A 102 -25.64 7.63 11.84
C ARG A 102 -24.81 7.05 10.70
N ALA A 103 -23.55 7.44 10.65
CA ALA A 103 -22.62 6.87 9.67
C ALA A 103 -22.46 5.37 9.92
N SER A 104 -22.67 4.57 8.87
CA SER A 104 -22.61 3.10 8.91
C SER A 104 -21.32 2.56 8.27
N GLU A 105 -20.68 3.35 7.41
CA GLU A 105 -19.44 3.00 6.76
C GLU A 105 -18.45 4.15 6.81
N TYR A 106 -17.19 3.83 7.11
CA TYR A 106 -16.10 4.79 7.16
C TYR A 106 -14.95 4.37 6.25
N ARG A 107 -14.32 5.36 5.61
CA ARG A 107 -12.98 5.23 5.03
C ARG A 107 -11.97 5.67 6.08
N TYR A 108 -11.02 4.79 6.33
CA TYR A 108 -9.89 5.04 7.20
C TYR A 108 -8.61 5.07 6.38
N THR A 109 -7.87 6.16 6.49
CA THR A 109 -6.65 6.38 5.73
C THR A 109 -5.49 6.63 6.69
N LEU A 110 -4.39 5.90 6.52
CA LEU A 110 -3.12 6.24 7.10
C LEU A 110 -2.29 7.03 6.08
N VAL A 111 -1.67 8.09 6.53
CA VAL A 111 -0.77 8.93 5.73
C VAL A 111 0.61 8.84 6.37
N ALA A 112 1.57 8.26 5.66
CA ALA A 112 2.97 8.27 6.05
C ALA A 112 3.70 9.38 5.31
N ARG A 113 4.37 10.26 6.03
CA ARG A 113 5.37 11.16 5.46
C ARG A 113 6.71 10.45 5.48
N VAL A 114 7.21 10.15 4.29
CA VAL A 114 8.34 9.26 4.09
C VAL A 114 9.58 10.06 3.71
N THR A 115 10.67 9.81 4.42
CA THR A 115 12.01 10.32 4.12
C THR A 115 12.94 9.14 3.94
N LEU A 116 13.60 9.06 2.78
CA LEU A 116 14.61 8.05 2.47
C LEU A 116 15.98 8.72 2.36
N VAL A 117 16.92 8.28 3.18
CA VAL A 117 18.28 8.85 3.24
C VAL A 117 19.28 7.80 2.79
N GLU A 118 20.15 8.17 1.86
CA GLU A 118 21.37 7.43 1.58
C GLU A 118 22.41 7.75 2.66
N ARG A 119 22.83 6.75 3.43
CA ARG A 119 23.65 7.00 4.62
C ARG A 119 25.09 7.41 4.31
N SER A 120 25.66 6.91 3.23
CA SER A 120 27.05 7.19 2.84
C SER A 120 27.27 8.66 2.48
N THR A 121 26.31 9.26 1.81
CA THR A 121 26.37 10.64 1.30
C THR A 121 25.53 11.61 2.11
N GLY A 122 24.59 11.13 2.93
CA GLY A 122 23.58 11.94 3.59
C GLY A 122 22.51 12.49 2.63
N LYS A 123 22.50 12.06 1.37
CA LYS A 123 21.56 12.53 0.34
C LYS A 123 20.13 12.06 0.67
N LEU A 124 19.19 12.98 0.60
CA LEU A 124 17.76 12.68 0.63
C LEU A 124 17.33 12.16 -0.75
N LEU A 125 16.91 10.91 -0.82
CA LEU A 125 16.35 10.30 -2.02
C LEU A 125 14.83 10.54 -2.09
N LEU A 126 14.17 10.55 -0.93
CA LEU A 126 12.80 11.04 -0.74
C LEU A 126 12.84 12.02 0.43
N ASP A 127 12.16 13.15 0.29
CA ASP A 127 12.07 14.16 1.34
C ASP A 127 10.60 14.43 1.69
N ASN A 128 10.17 13.92 2.85
CA ASN A 128 8.85 14.17 3.44
C ASN A 128 7.67 13.90 2.49
N VAL A 129 7.79 12.89 1.63
CA VAL A 129 6.80 12.52 0.62
C VAL A 129 5.57 11.89 1.28
N PRO A 130 4.36 12.44 1.08
CA PRO A 130 3.14 11.86 1.64
C PRO A 130 2.71 10.63 0.84
N ILE A 131 2.63 9.48 1.51
CA ILE A 131 2.15 8.21 0.93
C ILE A 131 0.94 7.77 1.74
N LYS A 132 -0.10 7.30 1.05
CA LYS A 132 -1.38 6.94 1.66
C LYS A 132 -1.65 5.46 1.50
N GLY A 133 -2.29 4.89 2.52
CA GLY A 133 -2.98 3.61 2.43
C GLY A 133 -4.37 3.78 3.03
N SER A 134 -5.41 3.19 2.44
CA SER A 134 -6.78 3.36 2.88
C SER A 134 -7.53 2.04 2.92
N THR A 135 -8.52 1.96 3.80
CA THR A 135 -9.46 0.84 3.85
C THR A 135 -10.82 1.34 4.29
N THR A 136 -11.86 0.57 4.00
CA THR A 136 -13.20 0.82 4.51
C THR A 136 -13.56 -0.18 5.59
N PHE A 137 -14.40 0.25 6.53
CA PHE A 137 -14.98 -0.63 7.52
C PHE A 137 -16.41 -0.19 7.86
N LEU A 138 -17.23 -1.18 8.17
CA LEU A 138 -18.58 -0.97 8.66
C LEU A 138 -18.53 -0.85 10.19
N THR A 139 -19.34 0.04 10.73
CA THR A 139 -19.54 0.14 12.18
C THR A 139 -21.03 0.06 12.49
N HIS A 140 -21.37 -0.87 13.36
CA HIS A 140 -22.74 -0.96 13.85
C HIS A 140 -22.88 -0.25 15.21
N ASP A 141 -21.91 -0.42 16.11
CA ASP A 141 -22.01 0.07 17.50
C ASP A 141 -20.75 0.75 18.01
N ASP A 142 -19.55 0.32 17.57
CA ASP A 142 -18.28 0.87 18.07
C ASP A 142 -17.28 1.20 16.96
N LEU A 143 -17.07 2.50 16.83
CA LEU A 143 -16.13 3.07 15.87
C LEU A 143 -14.68 2.68 16.16
N LEU A 144 -14.32 2.62 17.46
CA LEU A 144 -12.93 2.31 17.87
C LEU A 144 -12.56 0.88 17.48
N THR A 145 -13.41 -0.07 17.79
CA THR A 145 -13.24 -1.48 17.41
C THR A 145 -13.14 -1.63 15.89
N GLY A 146 -13.98 -0.93 15.13
CA GLY A 146 -13.92 -0.92 13.66
C GLY A 146 -12.56 -0.42 13.13
N MET A 147 -12.03 0.64 13.73
CA MET A 147 -10.71 1.19 13.36
C MET A 147 -9.58 0.23 13.73
N GLN A 148 -9.58 -0.34 14.94
CA GLN A 148 -8.57 -1.30 15.39
C GLN A 148 -8.56 -2.56 14.49
N ASN A 149 -9.72 -3.10 14.16
CA ASN A 149 -9.85 -4.25 13.26
C ASN A 149 -9.41 -3.93 11.82
N SER A 150 -9.44 -2.66 11.41
CA SER A 150 -8.99 -2.22 10.08
C SER A 150 -7.48 -1.97 10.01
N ALA A 151 -6.79 -1.80 11.16
CA ALA A 151 -5.38 -1.48 11.24
C ALA A 151 -4.46 -2.40 10.40
N PRO A 152 -4.61 -3.74 10.43
CA PRO A 152 -3.79 -4.63 9.60
C PRO A 152 -3.96 -4.38 8.10
N ARG A 153 -5.19 -4.15 7.64
CA ARG A 153 -5.49 -3.95 6.22
C ARG A 153 -4.94 -2.63 5.70
N VAL A 154 -5.20 -1.53 6.42
CA VAL A 154 -4.71 -0.21 6.03
C VAL A 154 -3.18 -0.11 6.11
N SER A 155 -2.56 -0.74 7.12
CA SER A 155 -1.10 -0.79 7.25
C SER A 155 -0.45 -1.61 6.15
N LYS A 156 -1.06 -2.72 5.72
CA LYS A 156 -0.59 -3.53 4.60
C LYS A 156 -0.59 -2.74 3.28
N GLU A 157 -1.67 -2.01 3.00
CA GLU A 157 -1.76 -1.17 1.81
C GLU A 157 -0.75 -0.02 1.86
N LEU A 158 -0.68 0.69 2.98
CA LEU A 158 0.31 1.75 3.18
C LEU A 158 1.73 1.26 2.94
N SER A 159 2.08 0.11 3.54
CA SER A 159 3.44 -0.47 3.42
C SER A 159 3.79 -0.85 2.00
N ARG A 160 2.84 -1.40 1.24
CA ARG A 160 3.02 -1.69 -0.18
C ARG A 160 3.31 -0.41 -0.96
N ASN A 161 2.50 0.62 -0.76
CA ASN A 161 2.65 1.90 -1.44
C ASN A 161 3.99 2.59 -1.08
N ILE A 162 4.46 2.45 0.17
CA ILE A 162 5.78 2.94 0.58
C ILE A 162 6.89 2.24 -0.20
N ILE A 163 6.89 0.91 -0.22
CA ILE A 163 7.96 0.14 -0.89
C ILE A 163 7.90 0.34 -2.40
N ASP A 164 6.73 0.40 -2.97
CA ASP A 164 6.53 0.72 -4.37
C ASP A 164 7.12 2.09 -4.73
N THR A 165 6.90 3.11 -3.90
CA THR A 165 7.46 4.45 -4.10
C THR A 165 8.98 4.47 -3.96
N VAL A 166 9.52 3.74 -2.98
CA VAL A 166 10.96 3.60 -2.78
C VAL A 166 11.61 2.95 -4.00
N LEU A 167 11.06 1.85 -4.50
CA LEU A 167 11.63 1.13 -5.65
C LEU A 167 11.48 1.88 -6.97
N ALA A 168 10.44 2.71 -7.10
CA ALA A 168 10.23 3.54 -8.29
C ALA A 168 11.37 4.53 -8.54
N LEU A 169 12.19 4.87 -7.53
CA LEU A 169 13.35 5.73 -7.70
C LEU A 169 14.39 5.18 -8.70
N TRP A 170 14.44 3.85 -8.84
CA TRP A 170 15.40 3.16 -9.71
C TRP A 170 14.74 2.45 -10.88
N THR A 171 13.41 2.45 -10.95
CA THR A 171 12.69 1.85 -12.07
C THR A 171 12.66 2.83 -13.25
N PRO A 172 13.10 2.45 -14.46
CA PRO A 172 13.05 3.34 -15.60
C PRO A 172 11.60 3.72 -15.93
N PRO A 173 11.35 4.96 -16.37
CA PRO A 173 9.99 5.50 -16.56
C PRO A 173 9.15 4.77 -17.63
N ASN A 174 9.75 3.87 -18.43
CA ASN A 174 9.08 3.12 -19.49
C ASN A 174 8.57 1.72 -19.10
N VAL A 175 8.75 1.29 -17.87
CA VAL A 175 8.03 0.14 -17.37
C VAL A 175 6.66 0.66 -16.93
N GLU A 176 5.67 0.50 -17.80
CA GLU A 176 4.28 0.79 -17.52
C GLU A 176 3.87 -0.10 -16.33
N LYS A 177 4.06 0.40 -15.12
CA LYS A 177 3.54 -0.23 -13.92
C LYS A 177 2.03 -0.18 -14.08
N PRO A 178 1.32 -1.32 -14.07
CA PRO A 178 -0.13 -1.23 -14.03
C PRO A 178 -0.46 -0.32 -12.86
N ALA A 179 -1.07 0.82 -13.17
CA ALA A 179 -1.51 1.77 -12.16
C ALA A 179 -2.20 0.95 -11.07
N PRO A 180 -1.86 1.12 -9.78
CA PRO A 180 -2.63 0.51 -8.74
C PRO A 180 -4.06 0.88 -9.07
N ALA A 181 -4.92 -0.11 -9.22
CA ALA A 181 -6.32 0.13 -9.51
C ALA A 181 -6.86 0.94 -8.33
N ILE A 182 -6.69 2.25 -8.41
CA ILE A 182 -7.43 3.20 -7.59
C ILE A 182 -8.83 3.09 -8.18
N ASN A 183 -9.53 2.06 -7.72
CA ASN A 183 -10.96 1.98 -7.96
C ASN A 183 -11.62 3.08 -7.12
N ASN A 184 -11.44 4.32 -7.58
CA ASN A 184 -12.20 5.49 -7.13
C ASN A 184 -13.64 5.44 -7.62
N GLN A 185 -13.98 4.41 -8.38
CA GLN A 185 -15.35 4.07 -8.67
C GLN A 185 -15.91 3.32 -7.46
N GLY A 186 -16.31 4.06 -6.44
CA GLY A 186 -17.44 3.62 -5.67
C GLY A 186 -18.54 3.22 -6.67
N PRO A 187 -19.40 2.26 -6.36
CA PRO A 187 -20.46 1.83 -7.28
C PRO A 187 -21.13 3.09 -7.80
N GLU A 188 -21.15 3.24 -9.15
CA GLU A 188 -21.86 4.33 -9.81
C GLU A 188 -23.31 4.28 -9.31
N TYR A 189 -23.63 5.17 -8.38
CA TYR A 189 -24.96 5.24 -7.81
C TYR A 189 -25.86 5.84 -8.86
N LYS A 190 -26.51 4.97 -9.63
CA LYS A 190 -27.62 5.38 -10.49
C LYS A 190 -28.73 5.88 -9.59
N VAL A 191 -28.91 7.21 -9.59
CA VAL A 191 -30.06 7.83 -8.92
C VAL A 191 -31.31 7.18 -9.52
N PRO A 192 -32.19 6.55 -8.71
CA PRO A 192 -33.42 5.96 -9.23
C PRO A 192 -34.25 7.05 -9.92
N GLU A 193 -34.79 6.77 -11.11
CA GLU A 193 -35.75 7.66 -11.74
C GLU A 193 -36.93 7.86 -10.77
N GLY A 194 -37.13 9.11 -10.33
CA GLY A 194 -38.14 9.47 -9.33
C GLY A 194 -37.59 9.90 -7.96
N ALA A 195 -36.27 9.95 -7.77
CA ALA A 195 -35.70 10.55 -6.56
C ALA A 195 -36.01 12.05 -6.50
N ILE A 196 -36.78 12.45 -5.50
CA ILE A 196 -37.08 13.85 -5.24
C ILE A 196 -35.80 14.51 -4.75
N MET A 197 -35.19 15.38 -5.57
CA MET A 197 -34.10 16.23 -5.14
C MET A 197 -34.63 17.21 -4.11
N ILE A 198 -34.39 16.95 -2.83
CA ILE A 198 -34.67 17.93 -1.78
C ILE A 198 -33.64 19.04 -1.95
N LYS A 199 -34.09 20.20 -2.45
CA LYS A 199 -33.27 21.40 -2.52
C LYS A 199 -32.86 21.78 -1.10
N LEU A 200 -31.58 21.75 -0.80
CA LEU A 200 -31.07 22.20 0.51
C LEU A 200 -31.51 23.66 0.73
N PRO A 201 -31.93 24.02 1.94
CA PRO A 201 -32.19 25.42 2.27
C PRO A 201 -30.93 26.26 2.03
N GLN A 202 -31.08 27.47 1.53
CA GLN A 202 -29.95 28.35 1.18
C GLN A 202 -29.02 28.69 2.34
N ASP A 203 -29.52 28.63 3.57
CA ASP A 203 -28.75 28.76 4.80
C ASP A 203 -27.75 27.61 5.08
N ALA A 204 -27.98 26.42 4.52
CA ALA A 204 -27.06 25.29 4.63
C ALA A 204 -25.82 25.43 3.69
N GLU A 205 -25.98 26.08 2.55
CA GLU A 205 -24.84 26.33 1.64
C GLU A 205 -23.84 27.35 2.20
N ASP A 206 -24.32 28.34 2.95
CA ASP A 206 -23.42 29.35 3.57
C ASP A 206 -22.59 28.79 4.74
N GLN A 207 -23.07 27.76 5.41
CA GLN A 207 -22.33 27.09 6.49
C GLN A 207 -21.21 26.17 5.98
N MET A 208 -21.23 25.76 4.70
CA MET A 208 -20.20 24.92 4.09
C MET A 208 -19.03 25.69 3.48
N LYS A 209 -19.05 27.01 3.47
CA LYS A 209 -17.92 27.81 2.99
C LYS A 209 -16.73 27.70 3.96
N PRO A 210 -15.52 27.39 3.48
CA PRO A 210 -14.35 27.27 4.34
C PRO A 210 -14.09 28.61 5.03
N ARG A 211 -14.06 28.63 6.37
CA ARG A 211 -13.66 29.80 7.15
C ARG A 211 -12.21 30.13 6.82
N LYS A 212 -11.97 31.28 6.23
CA LYS A 212 -10.62 31.85 6.11
C LYS A 212 -10.16 32.22 7.53
N TYR A 213 -9.22 31.47 8.06
CA TYR A 213 -8.48 31.90 9.24
C TYR A 213 -7.56 33.07 8.84
N ARG A 214 -7.73 34.18 9.56
CA ARG A 214 -6.79 35.32 9.54
C ARG A 214 -5.61 35.01 10.43
#